data_c96c22b85644c73438c93673d7201269
#
_entry.id   c96c22b85644c73438c93673d7201269
#
_cell.length_a   1.000
_cell.length_b   1.000
_cell.length_c   1.000
_cell.angle_alpha   90.00
_cell.angle_beta   90.00
_cell.angle_gamma   90.00
#
_symmetry.space_group_name_H-M   'P 1'
#
loop_
_entity.id
_entity.type
_entity.pdbx_description
1 polymer ?
#
loop_
_entity_poly.entity_id
_entity_poly.type
_entity_poly.pdbx_seq_one_letter_code
_entity_poly.pdbx_strand_id
1 'polypeptide(L)'
;MKDEPSAFNPPAILAPAGNKASFLAALAAGADEIYCGLKQFSARLEAKNFSLEELSALTRLAHDKGTKVHVAINSLLKTEELDRAGTLLKQLNRWVKPDALIIQDLSLLQLARQTGFSSKLHLSTLSNVSFASALELVKKNFRVHRIVLPRELNIDEIKAMALGCPKGLDLELFIHGALCYGVSGRCYWSRYLGGKSGLRGTCVQPCRRVYAQKNQSKRFFSCRDLSLDVLAKVLLDIPKVRALKIEGRKKGPHYVFYTVKAYLMLRVHGSDPKMKKQALT
;
A
#
# COMPACT_ATOMS: atom_id res chain seq x y z
N MET A 1 2.14 -24.04 -30.16
CA MET A 1 3.22 -23.53 -29.30
C MET A 1 2.81 -23.79 -27.88
N LYS A 2 3.48 -24.68 -27.17
CA LYS A 2 3.23 -24.95 -25.75
C LYS A 2 3.80 -23.75 -24.99
N ASP A 3 2.91 -22.98 -24.27
CA ASP A 3 3.35 -21.97 -23.33
C ASP A 3 4.25 -22.66 -22.30
N GLU A 4 5.51 -22.31 -22.26
CA GLU A 4 6.39 -22.67 -21.15
C GLU A 4 5.79 -22.12 -19.86
N PRO A 5 5.73 -22.91 -18.76
CA PRO A 5 5.23 -22.41 -17.50
C PRO A 5 6.15 -21.26 -17.07
N SER A 6 5.63 -20.04 -17.09
CA SER A 6 6.36 -18.87 -16.60
C SER A 6 6.84 -19.17 -15.17
N ALA A 7 8.15 -19.09 -14.96
CA ALA A 7 8.77 -19.33 -13.66
C ALA A 7 7.95 -18.62 -12.57
N PHE A 8 7.46 -19.38 -11.60
CA PHE A 8 6.64 -18.88 -10.50
C PHE A 8 7.48 -17.86 -9.71
N ASN A 9 7.22 -16.59 -9.91
CA ASN A 9 7.90 -15.53 -9.20
C ASN A 9 7.01 -15.14 -8.00
N PRO A 10 7.41 -15.48 -6.76
CA PRO A 10 6.59 -15.24 -5.58
C PRO A 10 6.30 -13.74 -5.41
N PRO A 11 5.15 -13.37 -4.83
CA PRO A 11 4.81 -11.97 -4.58
C PRO A 11 5.87 -11.25 -3.75
N ALA A 12 6.17 -10.01 -4.11
CA ALA A 12 7.09 -9.14 -3.38
C ALA A 12 6.55 -8.78 -1.98
N ILE A 13 7.41 -8.68 -0.97
CA ILE A 13 7.07 -8.13 0.33
C ILE A 13 7.26 -6.62 0.30
N LEU A 14 6.14 -5.88 0.38
CA LEU A 14 6.10 -4.42 0.32
C LEU A 14 6.02 -3.82 1.72
N ALA A 15 7.14 -3.27 2.17
CA ALA A 15 7.35 -2.72 3.51
C ALA A 15 6.89 -1.27 3.64
N PRO A 16 6.32 -0.85 4.79
CA PRO A 16 5.97 0.53 5.06
C PRO A 16 7.17 1.36 5.54
N ALA A 17 7.28 2.62 5.11
CA ALA A 17 8.20 3.57 5.69
C ALA A 17 7.53 4.93 5.91
N GLY A 18 7.45 5.39 7.16
CA GLY A 18 6.92 6.69 7.53
C GLY A 18 8.00 7.69 7.97
N ASN A 19 9.23 7.26 8.08
CA ASN A 19 10.41 8.06 8.41
C ASN A 19 11.70 7.32 7.99
N LYS A 20 12.84 8.01 8.04
CA LYS A 20 14.16 7.48 7.66
C LYS A 20 14.53 6.19 8.40
N ALA A 21 14.30 6.12 9.72
CA ALA A 21 14.65 4.93 10.51
C ALA A 21 13.85 3.69 10.06
N SER A 22 12.52 3.83 9.83
CA SER A 22 11.69 2.76 9.31
C SER A 22 12.05 2.36 7.88
N PHE A 23 12.49 3.32 7.04
CA PHE A 23 12.97 3.03 5.68
C PHE A 23 14.24 2.17 5.71
N LEU A 24 15.22 2.57 6.52
CA LEU A 24 16.48 1.82 6.69
C LEU A 24 16.23 0.44 7.32
N ALA A 25 15.29 0.33 8.25
CA ALA A 25 14.89 -0.94 8.84
C ALA A 25 14.27 -1.89 7.79
N ALA A 26 13.43 -1.38 6.89
CA ALA A 26 12.88 -2.15 5.78
C ALA A 26 13.97 -2.67 4.83
N LEU A 27 14.95 -1.81 4.48
CA LEU A 27 16.12 -2.21 3.69
C LEU A 27 16.98 -3.27 4.38
N ALA A 28 17.27 -3.07 5.67
CA ALA A 28 18.06 -4.02 6.46
C ALA A 28 17.35 -5.37 6.65
N ALA A 29 16.00 -5.36 6.66
CA ALA A 29 15.21 -6.58 6.70
C ALA A 29 15.22 -7.33 5.36
N GLY A 30 15.61 -6.70 4.25
CA GLY A 30 15.61 -7.29 2.91
C GLY A 30 14.26 -7.18 2.19
N ALA A 31 13.47 -6.14 2.46
CA ALA A 31 12.22 -5.91 1.74
C ALA A 31 12.45 -5.79 0.23
N ASP A 32 11.60 -6.44 -0.57
CA ASP A 32 11.67 -6.34 -2.04
C ASP A 32 11.24 -4.96 -2.54
N GLU A 33 10.23 -4.39 -1.88
CA GLU A 33 9.66 -3.09 -2.22
C GLU A 33 9.39 -2.29 -0.92
N ILE A 34 9.56 -0.97 -0.96
CA ILE A 34 9.26 -0.06 0.17
C ILE A 34 8.29 1.00 -0.31
N TYR A 35 7.20 1.24 0.44
CA TYR A 35 6.33 2.37 0.16
C TYR A 35 6.39 3.42 1.26
N CYS A 36 6.44 4.67 0.82
CA CYS A 36 6.57 5.84 1.69
C CYS A 36 5.64 6.97 1.22
N GLY A 37 5.60 8.06 1.96
CA GLY A 37 4.80 9.23 1.62
C GLY A 37 5.61 10.51 1.75
N LEU A 38 5.16 11.55 1.04
CA LEU A 38 5.67 12.90 1.18
C LEU A 38 4.88 13.68 2.24
N LYS A 39 5.41 14.83 2.64
CA LYS A 39 4.76 15.77 3.59
C LYS A 39 3.47 16.40 3.02
N GLN A 40 3.12 16.09 1.77
CA GLN A 40 1.91 16.56 1.10
C GLN A 40 1.26 15.44 0.30
N PHE A 41 -0.02 15.56 0.01
CA PHE A 41 -0.83 14.63 -0.81
C PHE A 41 -0.78 13.16 -0.37
N SER A 42 -0.58 12.90 0.92
CA SER A 42 -0.47 11.56 1.49
C SER A 42 -1.64 11.24 2.42
N ALA A 43 -2.20 10.03 2.34
CA ALA A 43 -3.24 9.54 3.25
C ALA A 43 -2.78 9.39 4.72
N ARG A 44 -1.50 9.60 5.00
CA ARG A 44 -0.89 9.56 6.35
C ARG A 44 -0.04 10.80 6.57
N LEU A 45 -0.65 12.00 6.49
CA LEU A 45 0.05 13.28 6.72
C LEU A 45 0.64 13.39 8.13
N GLU A 46 0.05 12.71 9.13
CA GLU A 46 0.55 12.67 10.51
C GLU A 46 1.83 11.83 10.70
N ALA A 47 2.24 11.01 9.73
CA ALA A 47 3.57 10.41 9.76
C ALA A 47 4.62 11.50 9.49
N LYS A 48 5.89 11.30 9.92
CA LYS A 48 6.96 12.27 9.65
C LYS A 48 7.12 12.53 8.17
N ASN A 49 6.93 11.47 7.35
CA ASN A 49 7.10 11.49 5.90
C ASN A 49 8.46 12.08 5.47
N PHE A 50 8.68 12.24 4.18
CA PHE A 50 9.98 12.59 3.62
C PHE A 50 9.92 13.91 2.87
N SER A 51 11.04 14.65 2.84
CA SER A 51 11.28 15.68 1.85
C SER A 51 11.68 15.02 0.51
N LEU A 52 11.73 15.81 -0.57
CA LEU A 52 12.19 15.33 -1.86
C LEU A 52 13.68 14.94 -1.84
N GLU A 53 14.50 15.72 -1.14
CA GLU A 53 15.95 15.51 -0.99
C GLU A 53 16.23 14.21 -0.21
N GLU A 54 15.59 14.05 0.95
CA GLU A 54 15.70 12.82 1.76
C GLU A 54 15.28 11.60 0.95
N LEU A 55 14.15 11.71 0.23
CA LEU A 55 13.63 10.60 -0.54
C LEU A 55 14.50 10.28 -1.76
N SER A 56 15.09 11.28 -2.42
CA SER A 56 16.04 11.09 -3.50
C SER A 56 17.27 10.27 -3.05
N ALA A 57 17.86 10.65 -1.90
CA ALA A 57 19.00 9.92 -1.37
C ALA A 57 18.65 8.49 -0.95
N LEU A 58 17.51 8.29 -0.28
CA LEU A 58 17.04 6.99 0.16
C LEU A 58 16.63 6.08 -1.01
N THR A 59 16.07 6.65 -2.07
CA THR A 59 15.71 5.88 -3.28
C THR A 59 16.96 5.35 -3.97
N ARG A 60 18.01 6.16 -4.11
CA ARG A 60 19.31 5.68 -4.65
C ARG A 60 19.86 4.55 -3.82
N LEU A 61 19.92 4.72 -2.49
CA LEU A 61 20.39 3.67 -1.58
C LEU A 61 19.56 2.37 -1.70
N ALA A 62 18.24 2.48 -1.90
CA ALA A 62 17.38 1.32 -2.10
C ALA A 62 17.67 0.64 -3.43
N HIS A 63 17.81 1.40 -4.52
CA HIS A 63 18.16 0.87 -5.85
C HIS A 63 19.52 0.18 -5.86
N ASP A 64 20.53 0.72 -5.17
CA ASP A 64 21.85 0.08 -5.01
C ASP A 64 21.76 -1.29 -4.32
N LYS A 65 20.70 -1.52 -3.54
CA LYS A 65 20.39 -2.80 -2.88
C LYS A 65 19.35 -3.66 -3.62
N GLY A 66 18.93 -3.25 -4.82
CA GLY A 66 17.91 -3.95 -5.61
C GLY A 66 16.47 -3.81 -5.08
N THR A 67 16.22 -2.92 -4.11
CA THR A 67 14.89 -2.69 -3.51
C THR A 67 14.16 -1.57 -4.26
N LYS A 68 12.90 -1.81 -4.64
CA LYS A 68 12.06 -0.80 -5.32
C LYS A 68 11.43 0.16 -4.32
N VAL A 69 11.20 1.40 -4.77
CA VAL A 69 10.59 2.47 -3.96
C VAL A 69 9.30 2.96 -4.59
N HIS A 70 8.21 2.90 -3.84
CA HIS A 70 6.89 3.38 -4.23
C HIS A 70 6.51 4.61 -3.43
N VAL A 71 6.11 5.69 -4.11
CA VAL A 71 5.69 6.94 -3.45
C VAL A 71 4.18 7.05 -3.44
N ALA A 72 3.61 7.23 -2.25
CA ALA A 72 2.18 7.37 -2.06
C ALA A 72 1.75 8.85 -2.18
N ILE A 73 1.04 9.16 -3.25
CA ILE A 73 0.26 10.39 -3.47
C ILE A 73 -1.21 9.97 -3.48
N ASN A 74 -1.69 9.54 -2.32
CA ASN A 74 -2.94 8.82 -2.17
C ASN A 74 -3.96 9.57 -1.29
N SER A 75 -4.09 10.87 -1.50
CA SER A 75 -5.19 11.71 -1.00
C SER A 75 -5.97 12.31 -2.17
N LEU A 76 -7.22 12.67 -1.93
CA LEU A 76 -7.99 13.46 -2.88
C LEU A 76 -7.41 14.85 -3.01
N LEU A 77 -7.45 15.41 -4.21
CA LEU A 77 -7.03 16.77 -4.52
C LEU A 77 -8.23 17.71 -4.57
N LYS A 78 -7.97 18.99 -4.32
CA LYS A 78 -8.85 20.08 -4.68
C LYS A 78 -8.37 20.68 -6.00
N THR A 79 -9.27 21.40 -6.69
CA THR A 79 -8.96 22.03 -7.98
C THR A 79 -7.75 22.94 -7.89
N GLU A 80 -7.65 23.75 -6.84
CA GLU A 80 -6.53 24.68 -6.61
C GLU A 80 -5.19 23.98 -6.29
N GLU A 81 -5.18 22.68 -6.08
CA GLU A 81 -3.97 21.89 -5.79
C GLU A 81 -3.37 21.22 -7.03
N LEU A 82 -4.08 21.22 -8.17
CA LEU A 82 -3.69 20.47 -9.37
C LEU A 82 -2.33 20.92 -9.92
N ASP A 83 -2.07 22.23 -10.02
CA ASP A 83 -0.80 22.73 -10.52
C ASP A 83 0.38 22.34 -9.62
N ARG A 84 0.17 22.44 -8.29
CA ARG A 84 1.16 21.99 -7.30
C ARG A 84 1.41 20.50 -7.38
N ALA A 85 0.38 19.71 -7.60
CA ALA A 85 0.51 18.26 -7.80
C ALA A 85 1.26 17.94 -9.11
N GLY A 86 0.97 18.63 -10.21
CA GLY A 86 1.70 18.50 -11.47
C GLY A 86 3.18 18.86 -11.33
N THR A 87 3.50 19.94 -10.63
CA THR A 87 4.89 20.33 -10.31
C THR A 87 5.59 19.24 -9.50
N LEU A 88 4.92 18.69 -8.48
CA LEU A 88 5.46 17.58 -7.69
C LEU A 88 5.76 16.34 -8.52
N LEU A 89 4.90 15.98 -9.47
CA LEU A 89 5.13 14.85 -10.37
C LEU A 89 6.39 15.07 -11.23
N LYS A 90 6.59 16.26 -11.77
CA LYS A 90 7.82 16.62 -12.51
C LYS A 90 9.07 16.50 -11.62
N GLN A 91 9.01 16.98 -10.38
CA GLN A 91 10.10 16.89 -9.42
C GLN A 91 10.42 15.43 -9.05
N LEU A 92 9.41 14.61 -8.78
CA LEU A 92 9.59 13.18 -8.52
C LEU A 92 10.24 12.46 -9.70
N ASN A 93 9.79 12.74 -10.92
CA ASN A 93 10.31 12.15 -12.13
C ASN A 93 11.80 12.53 -12.37
N ARG A 94 12.18 13.75 -12.05
CA ARG A 94 13.53 14.27 -12.27
C ARG A 94 14.53 13.85 -11.18
N TRP A 95 14.13 13.97 -9.90
CA TRP A 95 15.08 13.89 -8.79
C TRP A 95 15.00 12.60 -7.97
N VAL A 96 13.79 12.06 -7.78
CA VAL A 96 13.59 10.87 -6.94
C VAL A 96 13.62 9.60 -7.78
N LYS A 97 12.97 9.62 -8.94
CA LYS A 97 12.82 8.48 -9.86
C LYS A 97 12.29 7.23 -9.16
N PRO A 98 11.13 7.31 -8.46
CA PRO A 98 10.55 6.16 -7.80
C PRO A 98 10.13 5.10 -8.82
N ASP A 99 10.05 3.83 -8.42
CA ASP A 99 9.59 2.74 -9.29
C ASP A 99 8.08 2.81 -9.57
N ALA A 100 7.31 3.34 -8.62
CA ALA A 100 5.88 3.54 -8.80
C ALA A 100 5.32 4.68 -7.95
N LEU A 101 4.15 5.21 -8.39
CA LEU A 101 3.27 6.04 -7.55
C LEU A 101 2.05 5.24 -7.14
N ILE A 102 1.63 5.38 -5.87
CA ILE A 102 0.37 4.85 -5.36
C ILE A 102 -0.62 6.01 -5.29
N ILE A 103 -1.64 5.98 -6.13
CA ILE A 103 -2.55 7.09 -6.41
C ILE A 103 -3.97 6.73 -5.96
N GLN A 104 -4.68 7.69 -5.35
CA GLN A 104 -6.11 7.58 -5.05
C GLN A 104 -6.96 8.40 -6.04
N ASP A 105 -6.58 9.63 -6.29
CA ASP A 105 -7.33 10.56 -7.12
C ASP A 105 -7.06 10.31 -8.60
N LEU A 106 -8.11 10.07 -9.38
CA LEU A 106 -7.98 9.77 -10.80
C LEU A 106 -7.43 10.96 -11.62
N SER A 107 -7.58 12.20 -11.15
CA SER A 107 -6.99 13.38 -11.79
C SER A 107 -5.46 13.30 -11.83
N LEU A 108 -4.83 12.63 -10.85
CA LEU A 108 -3.39 12.38 -10.85
C LEU A 108 -2.93 11.43 -11.97
N LEU A 109 -3.78 10.51 -12.42
CA LEU A 109 -3.46 9.67 -13.59
C LEU A 109 -3.38 10.52 -14.85
N GLN A 110 -4.32 11.47 -15.01
CA GLN A 110 -4.31 12.44 -16.09
C GLN A 110 -3.07 13.36 -16.01
N LEU A 111 -2.78 13.92 -14.84
CA LEU A 111 -1.60 14.76 -14.61
C LEU A 111 -0.29 14.01 -14.87
N ALA A 112 -0.19 12.75 -14.45
CA ALA A 112 0.99 11.91 -14.72
C ALA A 112 1.22 11.75 -16.24
N ARG A 113 0.15 11.57 -17.02
CA ARG A 113 0.22 11.54 -18.48
C ARG A 113 0.69 12.88 -19.05
N GLN A 114 0.07 13.99 -18.60
CA GLN A 114 0.38 15.34 -19.09
C GLN A 114 1.80 15.80 -18.75
N THR A 115 2.31 15.39 -17.59
CA THR A 115 3.66 15.74 -17.13
C THR A 115 4.76 14.82 -17.65
N GLY A 116 4.42 13.78 -18.43
CA GLY A 116 5.37 12.79 -18.91
C GLY A 116 5.97 11.93 -17.79
N PHE A 117 5.23 11.67 -16.71
CA PHE A 117 5.70 10.82 -15.62
C PHE A 117 5.93 9.39 -16.10
N SER A 118 7.14 8.86 -15.90
CA SER A 118 7.61 7.63 -16.57
C SER A 118 7.44 6.36 -15.74
N SER A 119 7.42 6.46 -14.41
CA SER A 119 7.33 5.29 -13.52
C SER A 119 5.94 4.64 -13.52
N LYS A 120 5.82 3.46 -12.93
CA LYS A 120 4.56 2.73 -12.85
C LYS A 120 3.52 3.49 -12.02
N LEU A 121 2.24 3.32 -12.38
CA LEU A 121 1.11 3.89 -11.65
C LEU A 121 0.32 2.74 -11.01
N HIS A 122 0.14 2.82 -9.69
CA HIS A 122 -0.63 1.86 -8.90
C HIS A 122 -1.86 2.56 -8.31
N LEU A 123 -3.05 1.98 -8.45
CA LEU A 123 -4.23 2.49 -7.77
C LEU A 123 -4.23 2.07 -6.30
N SER A 124 -4.45 3.03 -5.44
CA SER A 124 -4.58 2.84 -4.00
C SER A 124 -5.84 2.04 -3.65
N THR A 125 -5.81 1.32 -2.54
CA THR A 125 -7.01 0.74 -1.91
C THR A 125 -8.12 1.78 -1.69
N LEU A 126 -7.74 3.06 -1.51
CA LEU A 126 -8.70 4.16 -1.35
C LEU A 126 -9.45 4.52 -2.66
N SER A 127 -9.04 4.00 -3.81
CA SER A 127 -9.81 4.09 -5.06
C SER A 127 -10.95 3.06 -5.11
N ASN A 128 -10.96 2.11 -4.18
CA ASN A 128 -12.01 1.10 -3.95
C ASN A 128 -12.40 0.31 -5.21
N VAL A 129 -11.41 -0.26 -5.89
CA VAL A 129 -11.64 -1.20 -7.00
C VAL A 129 -11.89 -2.58 -6.40
N SER A 130 -13.16 -2.98 -6.28
CA SER A 130 -13.61 -4.12 -5.46
C SER A 130 -14.31 -5.25 -6.23
N PHE A 131 -14.37 -5.18 -7.56
CA PHE A 131 -14.97 -6.22 -8.41
C PHE A 131 -14.28 -6.33 -9.77
N ALA A 132 -14.32 -7.51 -10.37
CA ALA A 132 -13.51 -7.88 -11.54
C ALA A 132 -13.76 -6.98 -12.77
N SER A 133 -15.00 -6.63 -13.06
CA SER A 133 -15.32 -5.75 -14.22
C SER A 133 -14.72 -4.35 -14.07
N ALA A 134 -14.47 -3.88 -12.85
CA ALA A 134 -13.75 -2.62 -12.64
C ALA A 134 -12.26 -2.70 -13.01
N LEU A 135 -11.63 -3.88 -12.91
CA LEU A 135 -10.24 -4.10 -13.35
C LEU A 135 -10.08 -3.87 -14.85
N GLU A 136 -10.99 -4.42 -15.64
CA GLU A 136 -11.05 -4.23 -17.09
C GLU A 136 -11.21 -2.75 -17.45
N LEU A 137 -12.19 -2.07 -16.82
CA LEU A 137 -12.45 -0.66 -17.03
C LEU A 137 -11.24 0.21 -16.73
N VAL A 138 -10.56 -0.05 -15.60
CA VAL A 138 -9.35 0.67 -15.20
C VAL A 138 -8.22 0.42 -16.18
N LYS A 139 -8.01 -0.84 -16.59
CA LYS A 139 -6.96 -1.19 -17.56
C LYS A 139 -7.19 -0.56 -18.92
N LYS A 140 -8.44 -0.52 -19.39
CA LYS A 140 -8.81 0.05 -20.69
C LYS A 140 -8.62 1.57 -20.74
N ASN A 141 -9.00 2.29 -19.67
CA ASN A 141 -9.07 3.75 -19.70
C ASN A 141 -7.83 4.44 -19.10
N PHE A 142 -7.06 3.74 -18.27
CA PHE A 142 -5.92 4.32 -17.56
C PHE A 142 -4.64 3.46 -17.71
N ARG A 143 -3.50 4.13 -17.70
CA ARG A 143 -2.18 3.47 -17.70
C ARG A 143 -1.83 2.98 -16.29
N VAL A 144 -2.65 2.07 -15.73
CA VAL A 144 -2.43 1.49 -14.41
C VAL A 144 -1.74 0.13 -14.54
N HIS A 145 -0.78 -0.14 -13.65
CA HIS A 145 0.05 -1.34 -13.66
C HIS A 145 -0.26 -2.28 -12.49
N ARG A 146 -0.76 -1.73 -11.37
CA ARG A 146 -1.12 -2.51 -10.18
C ARG A 146 -2.31 -1.88 -9.46
N ILE A 147 -3.16 -2.71 -8.87
CA ILE A 147 -4.28 -2.27 -8.03
C ILE A 147 -4.09 -2.85 -6.63
N VAL A 148 -4.14 -1.97 -5.63
CA VAL A 148 -4.17 -2.37 -4.22
C VAL A 148 -5.60 -2.70 -3.85
N LEU A 149 -5.91 -3.97 -3.65
CA LEU A 149 -7.26 -4.43 -3.36
C LEU A 149 -7.78 -3.85 -2.02
N PRO A 150 -9.09 -3.61 -1.91
CA PRO A 150 -9.74 -3.27 -0.66
C PRO A 150 -9.55 -4.35 0.41
N ARG A 151 -9.46 -3.92 1.68
CA ARG A 151 -9.22 -4.82 2.82
C ARG A 151 -10.45 -5.58 3.27
N GLU A 152 -11.61 -5.16 2.83
CA GLU A 152 -12.90 -5.77 3.11
C GLU A 152 -13.19 -7.03 2.29
N LEU A 153 -12.41 -7.31 1.24
CA LEU A 153 -12.59 -8.50 0.41
C LEU A 153 -12.18 -9.78 1.16
N ASN A 154 -13.02 -10.80 1.09
CA ASN A 154 -12.70 -12.14 1.57
C ASN A 154 -11.85 -12.91 0.54
N ILE A 155 -11.40 -14.12 0.91
CA ILE A 155 -10.46 -14.88 0.08
C ILE A 155 -11.06 -15.31 -1.27
N ASP A 156 -12.36 -15.60 -1.32
CA ASP A 156 -13.00 -16.03 -2.55
C ASP A 156 -13.21 -14.85 -3.51
N GLU A 157 -13.54 -13.67 -2.98
CA GLU A 157 -13.58 -12.42 -3.74
C GLU A 157 -12.20 -12.05 -4.29
N ILE A 158 -11.13 -12.22 -3.50
CA ILE A 158 -9.75 -12.00 -3.95
C ILE A 158 -9.40 -12.96 -5.10
N LYS A 159 -9.75 -14.23 -4.99
CA LYS A 159 -9.55 -15.22 -6.07
C LYS A 159 -10.34 -14.85 -7.32
N ALA A 160 -11.60 -14.44 -7.17
CA ALA A 160 -12.43 -14.00 -8.29
C ALA A 160 -11.82 -12.75 -8.98
N MET A 161 -11.32 -11.77 -8.20
CA MET A 161 -10.58 -10.64 -8.72
C MET A 161 -9.33 -11.06 -9.50
N ALA A 162 -8.59 -12.04 -8.99
CA ALA A 162 -7.36 -12.54 -9.63
C ALA A 162 -7.66 -13.26 -10.96
N LEU A 163 -8.72 -14.07 -11.01
CA LEU A 163 -9.18 -14.75 -12.22
C LEU A 163 -9.65 -13.74 -13.29
N GLY A 164 -10.39 -12.69 -12.89
CA GLY A 164 -10.85 -11.64 -13.79
C GLY A 164 -9.81 -10.55 -14.06
N CYS A 165 -8.56 -10.71 -13.62
CA CYS A 165 -7.54 -9.67 -13.77
C CYS A 165 -6.93 -9.69 -15.18
N PRO A 166 -7.03 -8.61 -15.98
CA PRO A 166 -6.54 -8.57 -17.34
C PRO A 166 -5.02 -8.69 -17.44
N LYS A 167 -4.52 -9.09 -18.60
CA LYS A 167 -3.08 -9.17 -18.88
C LYS A 167 -2.41 -7.80 -18.70
N GLY A 168 -1.24 -7.77 -18.05
CA GLY A 168 -0.49 -6.54 -17.81
C GLY A 168 -1.06 -5.66 -16.69
N LEU A 169 -1.93 -6.19 -15.85
CA LEU A 169 -2.37 -5.62 -14.59
C LEU A 169 -2.03 -6.59 -13.46
N ASP A 170 -1.49 -6.06 -12.36
CA ASP A 170 -1.13 -6.81 -11.16
C ASP A 170 -2.04 -6.44 -9.98
N LEU A 171 -2.13 -7.32 -8.99
CA LEU A 171 -2.84 -7.12 -7.74
C LEU A 171 -1.87 -7.03 -6.56
N GLU A 172 -2.25 -6.24 -5.57
CA GLU A 172 -1.52 -6.05 -4.31
C GLU A 172 -2.48 -6.23 -3.14
N LEU A 173 -2.08 -7.02 -2.13
CA LEU A 173 -2.90 -7.35 -0.97
C LEU A 173 -2.28 -6.84 0.31
N PHE A 174 -3.08 -6.28 1.22
CA PHE A 174 -2.65 -6.09 2.60
C PHE A 174 -2.66 -7.43 3.35
N ILE A 175 -1.55 -7.74 4.03
CA ILE A 175 -1.38 -9.00 4.76
C ILE A 175 -1.15 -8.80 6.26
N HIS A 176 -0.78 -7.59 6.69
CA HIS A 176 -0.45 -7.33 8.09
C HIS A 176 -0.71 -5.89 8.49
N GLY A 177 -1.05 -5.69 9.76
CA GLY A 177 -1.17 -4.39 10.42
C GLY A 177 -2.59 -3.88 10.56
N ALA A 178 -2.75 -2.60 10.84
CA ALA A 178 -4.00 -2.00 11.24
C ALA A 178 -5.09 -2.08 10.17
N LEU A 179 -6.23 -2.65 10.50
CA LEU A 179 -7.44 -2.60 9.68
C LEU A 179 -8.15 -1.26 9.84
N CYS A 180 -8.92 -0.88 8.82
CA CYS A 180 -9.83 0.25 8.85
C CYS A 180 -11.26 -0.25 9.06
N TYR A 181 -12.03 0.41 9.93
CA TYR A 181 -13.44 0.10 10.16
C TYR A 181 -14.33 0.50 8.98
N GLY A 182 -13.97 1.58 8.28
CA GLY A 182 -14.75 2.08 7.16
C GLY A 182 -14.42 1.37 5.85
N VAL A 183 -15.39 1.34 4.94
CA VAL A 183 -15.18 0.91 3.55
C VAL A 183 -14.07 1.75 2.92
N SER A 184 -13.16 1.09 2.21
CA SER A 184 -11.99 1.71 1.58
C SER A 184 -12.38 2.90 0.70
N GLY A 185 -11.82 4.09 0.99
CA GLY A 185 -12.09 5.32 0.24
C GLY A 185 -13.47 5.96 0.46
N ARG A 186 -14.30 5.45 1.40
CA ARG A 186 -15.66 5.95 1.61
C ARG A 186 -15.98 6.35 3.04
N CYS A 187 -14.96 6.57 3.88
CA CYS A 187 -15.16 6.96 5.28
C CYS A 187 -15.17 8.48 5.44
N TYR A 188 -16.31 9.02 5.88
CA TYR A 188 -16.49 10.44 6.17
C TYR A 188 -16.55 10.76 7.67
N TRP A 189 -16.34 9.79 8.54
CA TRP A 189 -16.48 9.92 9.99
C TRP A 189 -15.58 11.00 10.61
N SER A 190 -14.34 11.11 10.15
CA SER A 190 -13.44 12.17 10.60
C SER A 190 -13.94 13.57 10.23
N ARG A 191 -14.65 13.71 9.11
CA ARG A 191 -15.25 14.97 8.68
C ARG A 191 -16.38 15.37 9.64
N TYR A 192 -17.25 14.42 9.97
CA TYR A 192 -18.37 14.63 10.85
C TYR A 192 -17.93 15.05 12.27
N LEU A 193 -16.95 14.36 12.87
CA LEU A 193 -16.53 14.59 14.25
C LEU A 193 -15.45 15.67 14.45
N GLY A 194 -14.79 16.14 13.43
CA GLY A 194 -13.65 17.04 13.63
C GLY A 194 -13.30 17.93 12.43
N GLY A 195 -14.18 18.03 11.43
CA GLY A 195 -13.95 18.84 10.25
C GLY A 195 -12.74 18.41 9.39
N LYS A 196 -12.07 17.28 9.73
CA LYS A 196 -10.90 16.73 9.03
C LYS A 196 -11.30 15.59 8.11
N SER A 197 -10.54 15.35 7.05
CA SER A 197 -10.86 14.31 6.07
C SER A 197 -9.86 13.16 6.07
N GLY A 198 -10.33 11.95 6.35
CA GLY A 198 -9.53 10.74 6.20
C GLY A 198 -9.07 10.50 4.75
N LEU A 199 -9.86 10.95 3.77
CA LEU A 199 -9.55 10.85 2.34
C LEU A 199 -8.49 11.88 1.90
N ARG A 200 -8.19 12.85 2.75
CA ARG A 200 -7.16 13.88 2.54
C ARG A 200 -6.00 13.77 3.54
N GLY A 201 -5.83 12.59 4.16
CA GLY A 201 -4.70 12.26 5.00
C GLY A 201 -4.77 12.74 6.44
N THR A 202 -5.88 13.33 6.87
CA THR A 202 -6.08 13.88 8.22
C THR A 202 -7.14 13.12 9.02
N CYS A 203 -7.12 11.78 8.95
CA CYS A 203 -8.02 10.92 9.72
C CYS A 203 -7.73 11.03 11.22
N VAL A 204 -8.72 11.47 12.01
CA VAL A 204 -8.61 11.56 13.48
C VAL A 204 -8.93 10.25 14.19
N GLN A 205 -9.06 9.15 13.45
CA GLN A 205 -9.30 7.80 13.93
C GLN A 205 -10.49 7.68 14.92
N PRO A 206 -11.69 8.20 14.60
CA PRO A 206 -12.83 8.13 15.52
C PRO A 206 -13.17 6.68 15.89
N CYS A 207 -13.03 5.73 14.97
CA CYS A 207 -13.25 4.31 15.24
C CYS A 207 -12.30 3.70 16.30
N ARG A 208 -11.19 4.37 16.62
CA ARG A 208 -10.20 3.91 17.62
C ARG A 208 -10.36 4.59 18.99
N ARG A 209 -11.31 5.51 19.14
CA ARG A 209 -11.56 6.21 20.38
C ARG A 209 -12.34 5.33 21.37
N VAL A 210 -12.23 5.67 22.65
CA VAL A 210 -13.10 5.12 23.70
C VAL A 210 -14.43 5.86 23.65
N TYR A 211 -15.52 5.13 23.69
CA TYR A 211 -16.89 5.63 23.76
C TYR A 211 -17.55 5.12 25.01
N ALA A 212 -18.33 5.97 25.66
CA ALA A 212 -19.15 5.62 26.82
C ALA A 212 -20.59 5.29 26.37
N GLN A 213 -21.11 4.17 26.84
CA GLN A 213 -22.51 3.78 26.67
C GLN A 213 -23.04 3.18 27.97
N LYS A 214 -24.02 3.82 28.59
CA LYS A 214 -24.49 3.47 29.93
C LYS A 214 -23.31 3.40 30.92
N ASN A 215 -23.11 2.28 31.59
CA ASN A 215 -22.03 2.08 32.57
C ASN A 215 -20.75 1.45 31.97
N GLN A 216 -20.60 1.42 30.63
CA GLN A 216 -19.44 0.84 29.96
C GLN A 216 -18.70 1.88 29.15
N SER A 217 -17.38 1.84 29.25
CA SER A 217 -16.48 2.65 28.40
C SER A 217 -15.50 1.72 27.67
N LYS A 218 -15.60 1.64 26.35
CA LYS A 218 -14.72 0.79 25.53
C LYS A 218 -14.59 1.28 24.09
N ARG A 219 -13.66 0.68 23.35
CA ARG A 219 -13.46 0.95 21.92
C ARG A 219 -14.38 0.07 21.07
N PHE A 220 -15.66 0.45 20.96
CA PHE A 220 -16.69 -0.37 20.28
C PHE A 220 -16.39 -0.63 18.79
N PHE A 221 -15.73 0.30 18.10
CA PHE A 221 -15.52 0.26 16.64
C PHE A 221 -14.08 -0.07 16.25
N SER A 222 -13.21 -0.36 17.21
CA SER A 222 -11.80 -0.67 16.89
C SER A 222 -11.68 -2.10 16.39
N CYS A 223 -11.40 -2.26 15.10
CA CYS A 223 -11.01 -3.55 14.53
C CYS A 223 -9.71 -4.04 15.19
N ARG A 224 -9.53 -5.36 15.28
CA ARG A 224 -8.24 -5.98 15.55
C ARG A 224 -7.30 -5.71 14.38
N ASP A 225 -6.00 -5.78 14.61
CA ASP A 225 -5.03 -5.71 13.52
C ASP A 225 -5.05 -7.02 12.71
N LEU A 226 -4.78 -6.92 11.42
CA LEU A 226 -4.71 -8.05 10.51
C LEU A 226 -3.38 -8.78 10.69
N SER A 227 -3.42 -10.11 10.67
CA SER A 227 -2.27 -10.96 10.39
C SER A 227 -2.72 -12.15 9.53
N LEU A 228 -2.18 -12.26 8.33
CA LEU A 228 -2.49 -13.34 7.39
C LEU A 228 -1.36 -14.37 7.30
N ASP A 229 -0.56 -14.49 8.36
CA ASP A 229 0.53 -15.48 8.47
C ASP A 229 0.04 -16.91 8.27
N VAL A 230 -1.13 -17.25 8.82
CA VAL A 230 -1.75 -18.59 8.66
C VAL A 230 -2.20 -18.86 7.22
N LEU A 231 -2.51 -17.84 6.46
CA LEU A 231 -2.94 -17.92 5.06
C LEU A 231 -1.81 -17.65 4.06
N ALA A 232 -0.58 -17.40 4.52
CA ALA A 232 0.52 -17.00 3.67
C ALA A 232 0.69 -17.92 2.45
N LYS A 233 0.67 -19.23 2.65
CA LYS A 233 0.78 -20.21 1.56
C LYS A 233 -0.32 -20.06 0.51
N VAL A 234 -1.58 -19.90 0.94
CA VAL A 234 -2.72 -19.73 0.04
C VAL A 234 -2.60 -18.43 -0.76
N LEU A 235 -2.13 -17.36 -0.12
CA LEU A 235 -1.98 -16.04 -0.77
C LEU A 235 -0.84 -16.02 -1.79
N LEU A 236 0.23 -16.80 -1.55
CA LEU A 236 1.35 -16.91 -2.47
C LEU A 236 0.95 -17.55 -3.80
N ASP A 237 -0.02 -18.46 -3.79
CA ASP A 237 -0.46 -19.22 -4.95
C ASP A 237 -1.56 -18.50 -5.76
N ILE A 238 -2.07 -17.35 -5.31
CA ILE A 238 -3.11 -16.61 -6.05
C ILE A 238 -2.49 -15.96 -7.30
N PRO A 239 -2.98 -16.30 -8.50
CA PRO A 239 -2.47 -15.70 -9.72
C PRO A 239 -2.67 -14.17 -9.73
N LYS A 240 -1.80 -13.44 -10.44
CA LYS A 240 -1.83 -11.96 -10.53
C LYS A 240 -1.51 -11.20 -9.25
N VAL A 241 -1.52 -11.82 -8.08
CA VAL A 241 -0.99 -11.19 -6.86
C VAL A 241 0.53 -11.11 -6.98
N ARG A 242 1.06 -9.87 -7.03
CA ARG A 242 2.49 -9.61 -7.21
C ARG A 242 3.12 -8.86 -6.05
N ALA A 243 2.32 -8.42 -5.08
CA ALA A 243 2.84 -7.82 -3.86
C ALA A 243 1.95 -8.11 -2.65
N LEU A 244 2.60 -8.40 -1.54
CA LEU A 244 2.03 -8.57 -0.21
C LEU A 244 2.46 -7.38 0.65
N LYS A 245 1.49 -6.53 1.02
CA LYS A 245 1.72 -5.24 1.65
C LYS A 245 1.53 -5.26 3.16
N ILE A 246 2.49 -4.72 3.87
CA ILE A 246 2.44 -4.52 5.31
C ILE A 246 1.96 -3.09 5.59
N GLU A 247 0.89 -2.90 6.39
CA GLU A 247 0.50 -1.57 6.89
C GLU A 247 1.37 -1.20 8.09
N GLY A 248 1.85 0.05 8.15
CA GLY A 248 2.67 0.46 9.27
C GLY A 248 3.45 1.76 9.12
N ARG A 249 3.05 2.71 8.23
CA ARG A 249 3.78 4.00 8.09
C ARG A 249 3.85 4.84 9.38
N LYS A 250 3.00 4.59 10.37
CA LYS A 250 3.06 5.21 11.71
C LYS A 250 3.78 4.34 12.75
N LYS A 251 4.29 3.17 12.35
CA LYS A 251 5.00 2.23 13.25
C LYS A 251 6.50 2.51 13.25
N GLY A 252 7.16 2.09 14.33
CA GLY A 252 8.61 2.23 14.52
C GLY A 252 9.44 1.25 13.70
N PRO A 253 10.78 1.44 13.65
CA PRO A 253 11.69 0.62 12.85
C PRO A 253 11.72 -0.86 13.30
N HIS A 254 11.60 -1.17 14.58
CA HIS A 254 11.52 -2.54 15.08
C HIS A 254 10.34 -3.31 14.48
N TYR A 255 9.14 -2.72 14.51
CA TYR A 255 7.97 -3.34 13.91
C TYR A 255 8.21 -3.63 12.42
N VAL A 256 8.76 -2.65 11.68
CA VAL A 256 9.00 -2.81 10.24
C VAL A 256 10.00 -3.93 9.98
N PHE A 257 11.13 -3.93 10.69
CA PHE A 257 12.17 -4.93 10.53
C PHE A 257 11.67 -6.36 10.77
N TYR A 258 11.09 -6.61 11.94
CA TYR A 258 10.66 -7.96 12.31
C TYR A 258 9.47 -8.45 11.49
N THR A 259 8.50 -7.58 11.19
CA THR A 259 7.36 -7.98 10.36
C THR A 259 7.80 -8.34 8.94
N VAL A 260 8.71 -7.56 8.34
CA VAL A 260 9.27 -7.88 7.01
C VAL A 260 10.03 -9.20 7.04
N LYS A 261 10.91 -9.40 8.04
CA LYS A 261 11.66 -10.66 8.20
C LYS A 261 10.73 -11.85 8.33
N ALA A 262 9.69 -11.76 9.17
CA ALA A 262 8.72 -12.84 9.36
C ALA A 262 8.05 -13.23 8.04
N TYR A 263 7.56 -12.28 7.26
CA TYR A 263 6.90 -12.58 5.98
C TYR A 263 7.87 -13.06 4.89
N LEU A 264 9.12 -12.63 4.89
CA LEU A 264 10.15 -13.19 4.01
C LEU A 264 10.42 -14.66 4.35
N MET A 265 10.53 -15.00 5.64
CA MET A 265 10.68 -16.38 6.09
C MET A 265 9.45 -17.23 5.74
N LEU A 266 8.25 -16.73 5.97
CA LEU A 266 7.00 -17.41 5.59
C LEU A 266 6.89 -17.64 4.08
N ARG A 267 7.35 -16.70 3.27
CA ARG A 267 7.38 -16.81 1.80
C ARG A 267 8.27 -17.96 1.33
N VAL A 268 9.42 -18.15 1.97
CA VAL A 268 10.39 -19.18 1.58
C VAL A 268 10.11 -20.52 2.24
N HIS A 269 9.74 -20.51 3.51
CA HIS A 269 9.69 -21.69 4.38
C HIS A 269 8.30 -21.95 4.99
N GLY A 270 7.24 -21.31 4.48
CA GLY A 270 5.90 -21.40 5.07
C GLY A 270 5.28 -22.81 5.10
N SER A 271 5.86 -23.78 4.41
CA SER A 271 5.51 -25.20 4.48
C SER A 271 6.26 -25.98 5.56
N ASP A 272 7.35 -25.42 6.13
CA ASP A 272 8.09 -26.05 7.24
C ASP A 272 7.54 -25.55 8.60
N PRO A 273 6.98 -26.45 9.45
CA PRO A 273 6.40 -26.08 10.75
C PRO A 273 7.40 -25.41 11.71
N LYS A 274 8.67 -25.84 11.70
CA LYS A 274 9.73 -25.27 12.56
C LYS A 274 10.06 -23.83 12.15
N MET A 275 10.27 -23.63 10.85
CA MET A 275 10.58 -22.29 10.30
C MET A 275 9.36 -21.35 10.42
N LYS A 276 8.14 -21.88 10.26
CA LYS A 276 6.93 -21.10 10.50
C LYS A 276 6.83 -20.63 11.97
N LYS A 277 7.12 -21.51 12.94
CA LYS A 277 7.13 -21.14 14.35
C LYS A 277 8.18 -20.04 14.62
N GLN A 278 9.39 -20.18 14.09
CA GLN A 278 10.45 -19.18 14.24
C GLN A 278 10.08 -17.82 13.62
N ALA A 279 9.35 -17.81 12.51
CA ALA A 279 8.89 -16.56 11.90
C ALA A 279 7.85 -15.80 12.73
N LEU A 280 7.15 -16.49 13.64
CA LEU A 280 6.05 -15.96 14.46
C LEU A 280 6.45 -15.66 15.92
N THR A 281 7.64 -16.09 16.35
CA THR A 281 8.24 -15.75 17.64
C THR A 281 9.22 -14.58 17.53
#